data_9997803573e625898dd7681da277a075
#
_entry.id   9997803573e625898dd7681da277a075
#
_cell.length_a   1.000
_cell.length_b   1.000
_cell.length_c   1.000
_cell.angle_alpha   90.00
_cell.angle_beta   90.00
_cell.angle_gamma   90.00
#
_symmetry.space_group_name_H-M   'P 1'
#
loop_
_entity.id
_entity.type
_entity.pdbx_description
1 polymer ?
#
loop_
_entity_poly.entity_id
_entity_poly.type
_entity_poly.pdbx_seq_one_letter_code
_entity_poly.pdbx_strand_id
1 'polypeptide(L)'
;MDTPIIDFLEKYNASGTLRCHMPAHKGKVVFGFGFSDDITEISGADSLFEAEGIIARSERNMSLLYGTAATVYSAAGSTLCIQAMLAIMKREGRRVFAARNAHRAFLNAAALLDLKVNWIMPEYSSSLLSGEVSAAAAAAALSGCRGEKCCIYLTSPDYTGKVADIAAIAEVCREYDARLIVDNAHGAHLAYMPENMHPIALGADMCCDSAHKMLPALTGAAMLHTVRKEYVPMLKPAMGLFGSTSPSYLIMASLDYCNKYISERIREDIAAGIEQISLLRSRFSGRLLFTDGDPFHITVRASESGISGIRLAGLLRENGCECEYSDSDLVVLLMSPVNTVADYTRLSDSLEKSLRGVELIPREAEPFSLSLPECAMSVREAVFAPNETISVDEAVGRICGAVEVPCPPAIPIAVSGEVISRECVNIFKRYGISEVNVVK
;
A
#
# COMPACT_ATOMS: atom_id res chain seq x y z
N MET A 1 37.77 1.72 -0.21
CA MET A 1 36.48 2.48 -0.23
C MET A 1 35.51 1.65 0.57
N ASP A 2 34.81 2.24 1.51
CA ASP A 2 33.84 1.54 2.34
C ASP A 2 32.62 1.17 1.50
N THR A 3 31.99 0.03 1.83
CA THR A 3 30.79 -0.48 1.15
C THR A 3 29.61 -0.60 2.12
N PRO A 4 29.17 0.55 2.72
CA PRO A 4 28.28 0.54 3.87
C PRO A 4 26.93 -0.17 3.61
N ILE A 5 26.44 -0.15 2.37
CA ILE A 5 25.20 -0.86 1.99
C ILE A 5 25.46 -2.37 1.99
N ILE A 6 26.54 -2.82 1.38
CA ILE A 6 26.90 -4.24 1.30
C ILE A 6 27.16 -4.77 2.72
N ASP A 7 27.96 -4.05 3.49
CA ASP A 7 28.31 -4.41 4.87
C ASP A 7 27.07 -4.54 5.76
N PHE A 8 26.10 -3.62 5.58
CA PHE A 8 24.81 -3.70 6.28
C PHE A 8 24.01 -4.95 5.86
N LEU A 9 23.88 -5.21 4.56
CA LEU A 9 23.12 -6.34 4.04
C LEU A 9 23.72 -7.68 4.48
N GLU A 10 25.04 -7.81 4.45
CA GLU A 10 25.74 -9.00 4.93
C GLU A 10 25.47 -9.23 6.42
N LYS A 11 25.63 -8.19 7.25
CA LYS A 11 25.36 -8.25 8.69
C LYS A 11 23.89 -8.61 8.97
N TYR A 12 22.96 -7.97 8.25
CA TYR A 12 21.53 -8.24 8.41
C TYR A 12 21.17 -9.67 8.02
N ASN A 13 21.69 -10.16 6.89
CA ASN A 13 21.48 -11.54 6.46
C ASN A 13 22.09 -12.55 7.45
N ALA A 14 23.29 -12.27 7.95
CA ALA A 14 23.97 -13.13 8.93
C ALA A 14 23.27 -13.17 10.30
N SER A 15 22.51 -12.13 10.66
CA SER A 15 21.78 -12.06 11.95
C SER A 15 20.69 -13.11 12.07
N GLY A 16 20.21 -13.64 10.94
CA GLY A 16 19.13 -14.61 10.91
C GLY A 16 17.80 -14.06 11.42
N THR A 17 17.60 -12.74 11.48
CA THR A 17 16.38 -12.08 11.93
C THR A 17 15.17 -12.53 11.09
N LEU A 18 14.06 -12.89 11.76
CA LEU A 18 12.81 -13.22 11.07
C LEU A 18 12.21 -11.95 10.46
N ARG A 19 11.98 -11.99 9.16
CA ARG A 19 11.47 -10.84 8.39
C ARG A 19 9.95 -10.80 8.43
N CYS A 20 9.38 -10.08 9.40
CA CYS A 20 7.96 -9.76 9.49
C CYS A 20 7.64 -8.40 8.83
N HIS A 21 8.41 -8.04 7.81
CA HIS A 21 8.30 -6.82 6.99
C HIS A 21 8.41 -7.17 5.51
N MET A 22 8.11 -6.22 4.63
CA MET A 22 8.31 -6.38 3.19
C MET A 22 9.79 -6.54 2.82
N PRO A 23 10.14 -7.15 1.68
CA PRO A 23 9.24 -7.67 0.64
C PRO A 23 8.73 -9.09 0.94
N ALA A 24 7.72 -9.52 0.16
CA ALA A 24 6.99 -10.79 0.37
C ALA A 24 7.86 -12.05 0.24
N HIS A 25 8.91 -12.04 -0.56
CA HIS A 25 9.85 -13.15 -0.70
C HIS A 25 10.64 -13.45 0.59
N LYS A 26 10.64 -12.53 1.59
CA LYS A 26 11.26 -12.70 2.93
C LYS A 26 12.75 -13.08 2.91
N GLY A 27 13.48 -12.69 1.86
CA GLY A 27 14.88 -13.08 1.66
C GLY A 27 15.06 -14.56 1.28
N LYS A 28 13.99 -15.29 0.97
CA LYS A 28 14.07 -16.68 0.55
C LYS A 28 14.54 -16.74 -0.90
N VAL A 29 15.43 -17.69 -1.21
CA VAL A 29 15.85 -17.94 -2.58
C VAL A 29 14.67 -18.57 -3.32
N VAL A 30 13.96 -17.77 -4.09
CA VAL A 30 12.86 -18.21 -4.95
C VAL A 30 13.34 -18.36 -6.39
N PHE A 31 14.44 -17.65 -6.74
CA PHE A 31 15.04 -17.64 -8.06
C PHE A 31 16.57 -17.78 -7.97
N GLY A 32 17.17 -18.43 -8.94
CA GLY A 32 18.61 -18.50 -9.11
C GLY A 32 19.17 -17.35 -9.96
N PHE A 33 18.83 -16.10 -9.65
CA PHE A 33 19.32 -14.95 -10.40
C PHE A 33 20.77 -14.61 -10.05
N GLY A 34 21.53 -14.26 -11.08
CA GLY A 34 22.81 -13.58 -10.96
C GLY A 34 22.81 -12.29 -11.79
N PHE A 35 23.92 -11.53 -11.76
CA PHE A 35 24.08 -10.33 -12.61
C PHE A 35 24.04 -10.65 -14.12
N SER A 36 24.25 -11.91 -14.52
CA SER A 36 24.09 -12.37 -15.91
C SER A 36 22.68 -12.20 -16.46
N ASP A 37 21.69 -12.08 -15.57
CA ASP A 37 20.28 -11.96 -15.92
C ASP A 37 19.83 -10.49 -16.00
N ASP A 38 20.71 -9.55 -15.65
CA ASP A 38 20.46 -8.12 -15.77
C ASP A 38 20.88 -7.65 -17.19
N ILE A 39 19.90 -7.52 -18.06
CA ILE A 39 20.03 -7.15 -19.48
C ILE A 39 19.21 -5.89 -19.76
N THR A 40 19.33 -5.37 -20.97
CA THR A 40 18.50 -4.27 -21.50
C THR A 40 17.63 -4.77 -22.67
N GLU A 41 17.04 -3.86 -23.43
CA GLU A 41 16.16 -4.13 -24.59
C GLU A 41 16.95 -4.64 -25.79
N ILE A 42 17.64 -5.76 -25.65
CA ILE A 42 18.34 -6.44 -26.72
C ILE A 42 17.38 -7.23 -27.63
N SER A 43 17.84 -7.66 -28.80
CA SER A 43 17.04 -8.46 -29.72
C SER A 43 16.45 -9.70 -29.03
N GLY A 44 15.13 -9.83 -29.05
CA GLY A 44 14.39 -10.92 -28.40
C GLY A 44 14.03 -10.68 -26.94
N ALA A 45 14.57 -9.65 -26.28
CA ALA A 45 14.25 -9.32 -24.88
C ALA A 45 12.95 -8.51 -24.71
N ASP A 46 12.46 -7.84 -25.77
CA ASP A 46 11.27 -6.98 -25.73
C ASP A 46 11.53 -5.62 -25.04
N SER A 47 10.58 -4.69 -25.10
CA SER A 47 10.60 -3.38 -24.44
C SER A 47 9.38 -3.23 -23.56
N LEU A 48 9.53 -2.75 -22.30
CA LEU A 48 8.42 -2.77 -21.34
C LEU A 48 7.20 -1.98 -21.83
N PHE A 49 7.40 -0.78 -22.37
CA PHE A 49 6.25 0.07 -22.75
C PHE A 49 5.76 -0.16 -24.18
N GLU A 50 6.55 -0.79 -25.03
CA GLU A 50 6.24 -1.19 -26.41
C GLU A 50 6.20 -2.71 -26.58
N ALA A 51 5.85 -3.44 -25.51
CA ALA A 51 5.97 -4.89 -25.46
C ALA A 51 5.09 -5.60 -26.51
N GLU A 52 5.72 -6.42 -27.34
CA GLU A 52 5.08 -7.29 -28.34
C GLU A 52 5.54 -8.75 -28.21
N GLY A 53 6.66 -8.99 -27.52
CA GLY A 53 7.37 -10.24 -27.39
C GLY A 53 7.16 -10.98 -26.07
N ILE A 54 8.26 -11.23 -25.35
CA ILE A 54 8.27 -12.06 -24.13
C ILE A 54 7.56 -11.38 -22.97
N ILE A 55 7.73 -10.04 -22.81
CA ILE A 55 7.06 -9.27 -21.77
C ILE A 55 5.54 -9.30 -22.00
N ALA A 56 5.10 -9.02 -23.24
CA ALA A 56 3.68 -9.07 -23.58
C ALA A 56 3.07 -10.46 -23.35
N ARG A 57 3.82 -11.55 -23.56
CA ARG A 57 3.35 -12.91 -23.25
C ARG A 57 3.20 -13.14 -21.75
N SER A 58 4.18 -12.71 -20.98
CA SER A 58 4.15 -12.81 -19.52
C SER A 58 2.99 -12.01 -18.93
N GLU A 59 2.77 -10.78 -19.39
CA GLU A 59 1.63 -9.95 -18.99
C GLU A 59 0.27 -10.56 -19.36
N ARG A 60 0.17 -11.25 -20.52
CA ARG A 60 -1.04 -12.01 -20.87
C ARG A 60 -1.29 -13.18 -19.92
N ASN A 61 -0.25 -13.90 -19.51
CA ASN A 61 -0.37 -14.96 -18.51
C ASN A 61 -0.91 -14.41 -17.19
N MET A 62 -0.36 -13.29 -16.72
CA MET A 62 -0.84 -12.61 -15.52
C MET A 62 -2.28 -12.14 -15.68
N SER A 63 -2.65 -11.61 -16.84
CA SER A 63 -4.04 -11.21 -17.14
C SER A 63 -5.02 -12.37 -17.03
N LEU A 64 -4.64 -13.55 -17.50
CA LEU A 64 -5.45 -14.77 -17.37
C LEU A 64 -5.62 -15.20 -15.91
N LEU A 65 -4.55 -15.11 -15.11
CA LEU A 65 -4.56 -15.50 -13.69
C LEU A 65 -5.46 -14.59 -12.84
N TYR A 66 -5.51 -13.29 -13.16
CA TYR A 66 -6.37 -12.32 -12.45
C TYR A 66 -7.74 -12.12 -13.11
N GLY A 67 -7.98 -12.68 -14.30
CA GLY A 67 -9.24 -12.52 -15.03
C GLY A 67 -9.47 -11.09 -15.55
N THR A 68 -8.40 -10.40 -15.96
CA THR A 68 -8.43 -9.00 -16.41
C THR A 68 -8.48 -8.89 -17.93
N ALA A 69 -8.92 -7.74 -18.46
CA ALA A 69 -8.78 -7.43 -19.88
C ALA A 69 -7.31 -7.18 -20.25
N ALA A 70 -6.55 -6.59 -19.33
CA ALA A 70 -5.09 -6.49 -19.39
C ALA A 70 -4.50 -6.32 -18.00
N THR A 71 -3.32 -6.93 -17.80
CA THR A 71 -2.40 -6.68 -16.70
C THR A 71 -1.06 -6.29 -17.31
N VAL A 72 -0.50 -5.16 -16.89
CA VAL A 72 0.82 -4.69 -17.34
C VAL A 72 1.76 -4.53 -16.16
N TYR A 73 3.05 -4.76 -16.42
CA TYR A 73 4.08 -4.76 -15.38
C TYR A 73 4.66 -3.37 -15.13
N SER A 74 5.05 -3.15 -13.88
CA SER A 74 5.86 -2.01 -13.44
C SER A 74 7.12 -2.51 -12.74
N ALA A 75 8.26 -1.96 -13.12
CA ALA A 75 9.53 -2.12 -12.42
C ALA A 75 9.84 -0.94 -11.48
N ALA A 76 8.87 -0.03 -11.29
CA ALA A 76 9.01 1.19 -10.46
C ALA A 76 7.92 1.28 -9.37
N GLY A 77 7.45 0.12 -8.90
CA GLY A 77 6.43 0.01 -7.86
C GLY A 77 5.03 0.41 -8.31
N SER A 78 4.07 0.29 -7.40
CA SER A 78 2.70 0.76 -7.61
C SER A 78 2.60 2.28 -7.76
N THR A 79 3.62 3.04 -7.35
CA THR A 79 3.69 4.49 -7.59
C THR A 79 3.52 4.80 -9.07
N LEU A 80 4.23 4.10 -9.96
CA LEU A 80 4.10 4.25 -11.41
C LEU A 80 2.70 3.88 -11.90
N CYS A 81 2.11 2.83 -11.34
CA CYS A 81 0.75 2.39 -11.67
C CYS A 81 -0.30 3.44 -11.25
N ILE A 82 -0.17 4.02 -10.06
CA ILE A 82 -1.04 5.10 -9.57
C ILE A 82 -0.96 6.32 -10.48
N GLN A 83 0.25 6.73 -10.86
CA GLN A 83 0.47 7.84 -11.80
C GLN A 83 -0.22 7.57 -13.15
N ALA A 84 -0.10 6.35 -13.67
CA ALA A 84 -0.71 5.95 -14.93
C ALA A 84 -2.25 5.93 -14.85
N MET A 85 -2.83 5.35 -13.78
CA MET A 85 -4.29 5.37 -13.57
C MET A 85 -4.84 6.80 -13.54
N LEU A 86 -4.19 7.69 -12.79
CA LEU A 86 -4.60 9.09 -12.68
C LEU A 86 -4.40 9.86 -14.00
N ALA A 87 -3.33 9.57 -14.76
CA ALA A 87 -3.13 10.16 -16.08
C ALA A 87 -4.24 9.75 -17.07
N ILE A 88 -4.72 8.52 -17.01
CA ILE A 88 -5.86 8.06 -17.81
C ILE A 88 -7.13 8.79 -17.39
N MET A 89 -7.39 8.95 -16.09
CA MET A 89 -8.56 9.71 -15.60
C MET A 89 -8.50 11.18 -16.02
N LYS A 90 -7.32 11.80 -15.94
CA LYS A 90 -7.08 13.17 -16.43
C LYS A 90 -7.37 13.30 -17.93
N ARG A 91 -6.86 12.35 -18.74
CA ARG A 91 -7.09 12.32 -20.20
C ARG A 91 -8.57 12.21 -20.56
N GLU A 92 -9.35 11.48 -19.78
CA GLU A 92 -10.80 11.37 -19.94
C GLU A 92 -11.58 12.59 -19.44
N GLY A 93 -10.91 13.54 -18.79
CA GLY A 93 -11.54 14.71 -18.19
C GLY A 93 -12.41 14.36 -16.98
N ARG A 94 -12.07 13.29 -16.25
CA ARG A 94 -12.85 12.87 -15.08
C ARG A 94 -12.53 13.72 -13.86
N ARG A 95 -13.57 14.11 -13.15
CA ARG A 95 -13.46 14.70 -11.83
C ARG A 95 -13.05 13.63 -10.82
N VAL A 96 -11.96 13.88 -10.08
CA VAL A 96 -11.39 12.90 -9.16
C VAL A 96 -11.91 13.11 -7.75
N PHE A 97 -12.50 12.07 -7.18
CA PHE A 97 -12.82 11.93 -5.77
C PHE A 97 -11.88 10.90 -5.16
N ALA A 98 -11.24 11.22 -4.06
CA ALA A 98 -10.25 10.34 -3.43
C ALA A 98 -10.47 10.22 -1.93
N ALA A 99 -10.32 9.02 -1.40
CA ALA A 99 -10.28 8.81 0.04
C ALA A 99 -9.11 9.59 0.66
N ARG A 100 -9.36 10.30 1.77
CA ARG A 100 -8.37 11.21 2.38
C ARG A 100 -7.18 10.48 3.01
N ASN A 101 -7.28 9.15 3.20
CA ASN A 101 -6.18 8.28 3.62
C ASN A 101 -5.34 7.74 2.44
N ALA A 102 -5.37 8.39 1.28
CA ALA A 102 -4.56 8.02 0.14
C ALA A 102 -3.06 8.12 0.44
N HIS A 103 -2.30 7.17 -0.09
CA HIS A 103 -0.84 7.17 -0.01
C HIS A 103 -0.25 8.40 -0.71
N ARG A 104 0.89 8.93 -0.23
CA ARG A 104 1.52 10.13 -0.82
C ARG A 104 1.83 10.01 -2.32
N ALA A 105 1.95 8.78 -2.88
CA ALA A 105 2.10 8.58 -4.32
C ALA A 105 0.93 9.17 -5.12
N PHE A 106 -0.30 9.10 -4.58
CA PHE A 106 -1.47 9.76 -5.15
C PHE A 106 -1.30 11.29 -5.18
N LEU A 107 -0.82 11.89 -4.09
CA LEU A 107 -0.60 13.34 -4.02
C LEU A 107 0.47 13.82 -4.98
N ASN A 108 1.58 13.07 -5.07
CA ASN A 108 2.64 13.36 -6.03
C ASN A 108 2.11 13.29 -7.47
N ALA A 109 1.28 12.30 -7.78
CA ALA A 109 0.62 12.19 -9.09
C ALA A 109 -0.36 13.34 -9.32
N ALA A 110 -1.13 13.75 -8.29
CA ALA A 110 -2.05 14.89 -8.38
C ALA A 110 -1.31 16.20 -8.66
N ALA A 111 -0.16 16.43 -8.01
CA ALA A 111 0.69 17.59 -8.26
C ALA A 111 1.27 17.58 -9.69
N LEU A 112 1.82 16.45 -10.13
CA LEU A 112 2.42 16.33 -11.47
C LEU A 112 1.39 16.51 -12.59
N LEU A 113 0.20 15.95 -12.40
CA LEU A 113 -0.89 15.97 -13.37
C LEU A 113 -1.79 17.20 -13.26
N ASP A 114 -1.56 18.08 -12.29
CA ASP A 114 -2.43 19.22 -11.99
C ASP A 114 -3.90 18.79 -11.84
N LEU A 115 -4.13 17.87 -10.90
CA LEU A 115 -5.47 17.33 -10.62
C LEU A 115 -6.13 18.12 -9.49
N LYS A 116 -7.38 18.55 -9.75
CA LYS A 116 -8.26 19.01 -8.68
C LYS A 116 -8.87 17.80 -7.99
N VAL A 117 -8.51 17.59 -6.72
CA VAL A 117 -8.98 16.47 -5.92
C VAL A 117 -10.16 16.89 -5.05
N ASN A 118 -11.21 16.08 -5.05
CA ASN A 118 -12.34 16.19 -4.12
C ASN A 118 -12.18 15.08 -3.07
N TRP A 119 -11.99 15.46 -1.82
CA TRP A 119 -11.72 14.48 -0.77
C TRP A 119 -13.00 13.83 -0.25
N ILE A 120 -12.95 12.51 -0.05
CA ILE A 120 -13.93 11.74 0.72
C ILE A 120 -13.27 11.42 2.06
N MET A 121 -13.83 11.93 3.15
CA MET A 121 -13.31 11.63 4.48
C MET A 121 -13.67 10.20 4.87
N PRO A 122 -12.68 9.36 5.21
CA PRO A 122 -12.95 8.05 5.76
C PRO A 122 -13.52 8.14 7.18
N GLU A 123 -14.29 7.14 7.56
CA GLU A 123 -14.63 6.91 8.97
C GLU A 123 -13.43 6.24 9.63
N TYR A 124 -12.64 7.04 10.37
CA TYR A 124 -11.48 6.54 11.09
C TYR A 124 -11.91 5.74 12.32
N SER A 125 -11.18 4.68 12.62
CA SER A 125 -11.34 3.97 13.88
C SER A 125 -10.53 4.66 15.01
N SER A 126 -9.42 4.10 15.42
CA SER A 126 -8.54 4.68 16.45
C SER A 126 -7.23 5.24 15.88
N SER A 127 -7.04 5.18 14.58
CA SER A 127 -5.77 5.49 13.94
C SER A 127 -5.97 6.11 12.55
N LEU A 128 -5.03 6.96 12.14
CA LEU A 128 -4.90 7.46 10.77
C LEU A 128 -4.74 6.31 9.74
N LEU A 129 -4.21 5.17 10.18
CA LEU A 129 -3.90 4.02 9.34
C LEU A 129 -5.13 3.21 8.94
N SER A 130 -6.21 3.31 9.72
CA SER A 130 -7.44 2.55 9.50
C SER A 130 -8.63 3.48 9.35
N GLY A 131 -9.05 3.68 8.11
CA GLY A 131 -10.20 4.50 7.76
C GLY A 131 -10.96 3.90 6.59
N GLU A 132 -12.28 3.78 6.73
CA GLU A 132 -13.17 3.18 5.75
C GLU A 132 -13.99 4.24 5.03
N VAL A 133 -14.07 4.14 3.71
CA VAL A 133 -15.06 4.87 2.91
C VAL A 133 -16.23 3.95 2.67
N SER A 134 -17.41 4.30 3.20
CA SER A 134 -18.64 3.55 2.97
C SER A 134 -19.23 3.84 1.59
N ALA A 135 -20.08 2.92 1.08
CA ALA A 135 -20.85 3.14 -0.14
C ALA A 135 -21.75 4.39 -0.03
N ALA A 136 -22.28 4.67 1.16
CA ALA A 136 -23.06 5.89 1.42
C ALA A 136 -22.23 7.17 1.26
N ALA A 137 -20.98 7.18 1.75
CA ALA A 137 -20.06 8.30 1.58
C ALA A 137 -19.67 8.49 0.10
N ALA A 138 -19.45 7.39 -0.63
CA ALA A 138 -19.21 7.41 -2.07
C ALA A 138 -20.42 7.99 -2.84
N ALA A 139 -21.65 7.57 -2.52
CA ALA A 139 -22.88 8.07 -3.12
C ALA A 139 -23.08 9.57 -2.83
N ALA A 140 -22.84 9.99 -1.57
CA ALA A 140 -22.92 11.40 -1.19
C ALA A 140 -21.92 12.27 -1.98
N ALA A 141 -20.68 11.80 -2.16
CA ALA A 141 -19.66 12.49 -2.94
C ALA A 141 -20.06 12.64 -4.42
N LEU A 142 -20.71 11.65 -5.02
CA LEU A 142 -21.12 11.65 -6.41
C LEU A 142 -22.49 12.32 -6.65
N SER A 143 -23.28 12.58 -5.62
CA SER A 143 -24.67 13.05 -5.74
C SER A 143 -24.82 14.36 -6.52
N GLY A 144 -23.83 15.26 -6.41
CA GLY A 144 -23.79 16.54 -7.14
C GLY A 144 -23.22 16.46 -8.58
N CYS A 145 -22.87 15.26 -9.07
CA CYS A 145 -22.10 15.09 -10.30
C CYS A 145 -22.85 14.36 -11.42
N ARG A 146 -24.18 14.32 -11.36
CA ARG A 146 -24.98 13.65 -12.40
C ARG A 146 -24.71 14.26 -13.77
N GLY A 147 -24.29 13.41 -14.71
CA GLY A 147 -23.93 13.82 -16.07
C GLY A 147 -22.48 14.28 -16.24
N GLU A 148 -21.71 14.36 -15.16
CA GLU A 148 -20.27 14.59 -15.22
C GLU A 148 -19.50 13.26 -15.24
N LYS A 149 -18.36 13.25 -15.92
CA LYS A 149 -17.44 12.11 -15.85
C LYS A 149 -16.68 12.17 -14.53
N CYS A 150 -16.91 11.21 -13.64
CA CYS A 150 -16.27 11.12 -12.34
C CYS A 150 -15.46 9.85 -12.18
N CYS A 151 -14.53 9.85 -11.23
CA CYS A 151 -13.90 8.64 -10.73
C CYS A 151 -13.72 8.71 -9.21
N ILE A 152 -13.81 7.56 -8.55
CA ILE A 152 -13.45 7.38 -7.15
C ILE A 152 -12.11 6.64 -7.09
N TYR A 153 -11.18 7.15 -6.27
CA TYR A 153 -9.93 6.52 -5.91
C TYR A 153 -9.96 6.10 -4.44
N LEU A 154 -9.65 4.83 -4.19
CA LEU A 154 -9.59 4.26 -2.84
C LEU A 154 -8.27 3.50 -2.65
N THR A 155 -7.82 3.38 -1.39
CA THR A 155 -6.77 2.44 -0.98
C THR A 155 -7.43 1.29 -0.22
N SER A 156 -7.25 0.05 -0.70
CA SER A 156 -7.78 -1.18 -0.08
C SER A 156 -6.93 -2.37 -0.51
N PRO A 157 -6.41 -3.18 0.45
CA PRO A 157 -6.49 -3.01 1.91
C PRO A 157 -5.84 -1.72 2.40
N ASP A 158 -6.28 -1.23 3.57
CA ASP A 158 -5.55 -0.19 4.28
C ASP A 158 -4.28 -0.76 4.94
N TYR A 159 -3.50 0.10 5.58
CA TYR A 159 -2.21 -0.31 6.16
C TYR A 159 -2.33 -1.30 7.32
N THR A 160 -3.50 -1.40 7.95
CA THR A 160 -3.79 -2.37 9.03
C THR A 160 -4.32 -3.70 8.51
N GLY A 161 -4.58 -3.80 7.20
CA GLY A 161 -5.14 -4.98 6.54
C GLY A 161 -6.66 -4.95 6.39
N LYS A 162 -7.33 -3.85 6.77
CA LYS A 162 -8.80 -3.74 6.59
C LYS A 162 -9.14 -3.58 5.11
N VAL A 163 -10.06 -4.39 4.62
CA VAL A 163 -10.53 -4.39 3.23
C VAL A 163 -11.84 -3.62 3.15
N ALA A 164 -11.91 -2.65 2.22
CA ALA A 164 -13.12 -1.88 1.96
C ALA A 164 -14.19 -2.73 1.23
N ASP A 165 -15.47 -2.37 1.39
CA ASP A 165 -16.56 -2.97 0.62
C ASP A 165 -16.55 -2.43 -0.83
N ILE A 166 -15.59 -2.95 -1.59
CA ILE A 166 -15.40 -2.57 -3.00
C ILE A 166 -16.62 -2.89 -3.84
N ALA A 167 -17.33 -3.98 -3.55
CA ALA A 167 -18.50 -4.40 -4.32
C ALA A 167 -19.64 -3.38 -4.20
N ALA A 168 -19.97 -2.94 -2.98
CA ALA A 168 -20.99 -1.93 -2.76
C ALA A 168 -20.59 -0.55 -3.35
N ILE A 169 -19.32 -0.18 -3.24
CA ILE A 169 -18.82 1.08 -3.84
C ILE A 169 -18.85 1.01 -5.37
N ALA A 170 -18.52 -0.15 -5.96
CA ALA A 170 -18.60 -0.36 -7.41
C ALA A 170 -20.05 -0.26 -7.93
N GLU A 171 -21.05 -0.70 -7.15
CA GLU A 171 -22.45 -0.51 -7.47
C GLU A 171 -22.83 0.97 -7.54
N VAL A 172 -22.44 1.74 -6.52
CA VAL A 172 -22.60 3.19 -6.50
C VAL A 172 -21.94 3.83 -7.72
N CYS A 173 -20.71 3.46 -8.03
CA CYS A 173 -20.00 4.00 -9.21
C CYS A 173 -20.77 3.72 -10.50
N ARG A 174 -21.36 2.53 -10.66
CA ARG A 174 -22.19 2.19 -11.84
C ARG A 174 -23.44 3.03 -11.93
N GLU A 175 -24.13 3.31 -10.83
CA GLU A 175 -25.33 4.15 -10.78
C GLU A 175 -25.06 5.59 -11.24
N TYR A 176 -23.85 6.10 -10.97
CA TYR A 176 -23.44 7.46 -11.34
C TYR A 176 -22.59 7.54 -12.61
N ASP A 177 -22.39 6.45 -13.35
CA ASP A 177 -21.44 6.34 -14.49
C ASP A 177 -20.02 6.82 -14.13
N ALA A 178 -19.65 6.62 -12.88
CA ALA A 178 -18.30 6.91 -12.38
C ALA A 178 -17.37 5.71 -12.56
N ARG A 179 -16.05 5.95 -12.57
CA ARG A 179 -15.04 4.89 -12.55
C ARG A 179 -14.55 4.66 -11.14
N LEU A 180 -14.33 3.40 -10.81
CA LEU A 180 -13.69 2.99 -9.56
C LEU A 180 -12.26 2.53 -9.84
N ILE A 181 -11.28 3.24 -9.28
CA ILE A 181 -9.86 2.89 -9.35
C ILE A 181 -9.31 2.65 -7.95
N VAL A 182 -8.57 1.56 -7.75
CA VAL A 182 -8.17 1.12 -6.41
C VAL A 182 -6.66 0.95 -6.32
N ASP A 183 -6.07 1.57 -5.31
CA ASP A 183 -4.72 1.25 -4.85
C ASP A 183 -4.79 0.00 -3.95
N ASN A 184 -4.51 -1.14 -4.57
CA ASN A 184 -4.50 -2.45 -3.91
C ASN A 184 -3.07 -2.90 -3.60
N ALA A 185 -2.18 -1.95 -3.29
CA ALA A 185 -0.76 -2.24 -3.12
C ALA A 185 -0.47 -3.37 -2.13
N HIS A 186 -1.31 -3.59 -1.14
CA HIS A 186 -1.18 -4.66 -0.15
C HIS A 186 -1.99 -5.93 -0.48
N GLY A 187 -2.72 -5.97 -1.60
CA GLY A 187 -3.74 -6.99 -1.85
C GLY A 187 -3.50 -7.92 -3.05
N ALA A 188 -2.29 -8.03 -3.59
CA ALA A 188 -2.03 -8.88 -4.75
C ALA A 188 -2.46 -10.36 -4.57
N HIS A 189 -2.43 -10.89 -3.34
CA HIS A 189 -2.84 -12.24 -3.01
C HIS A 189 -4.36 -12.41 -2.85
N LEU A 190 -5.12 -11.32 -2.69
CA LEU A 190 -6.57 -11.35 -2.42
C LEU A 190 -7.37 -12.05 -3.52
N ALA A 191 -6.87 -12.10 -4.76
CA ALA A 191 -7.46 -12.84 -5.87
C ALA A 191 -7.50 -14.36 -5.63
N TYR A 192 -6.66 -14.86 -4.73
CA TYR A 192 -6.45 -16.30 -4.51
C TYR A 192 -6.90 -16.75 -3.12
N MET A 193 -7.47 -15.84 -2.32
CA MET A 193 -8.11 -16.17 -1.06
C MET A 193 -9.29 -17.13 -1.27
N PRO A 194 -9.73 -17.86 -0.24
CA PRO A 194 -10.89 -18.75 -0.34
C PRO A 194 -12.13 -18.06 -0.95
N GLU A 195 -12.36 -16.81 -0.58
CA GLU A 195 -13.25 -15.87 -1.26
C GLU A 195 -12.39 -14.83 -1.98
N ASN A 196 -12.65 -14.63 -3.28
CA ASN A 196 -11.88 -13.66 -4.06
C ASN A 196 -12.27 -12.23 -3.64
N MET A 197 -11.37 -11.58 -2.91
CA MET A 197 -11.56 -10.21 -2.42
C MET A 197 -10.78 -9.16 -3.23
N HIS A 198 -10.22 -9.54 -4.37
CA HIS A 198 -9.45 -8.63 -5.20
C HIS A 198 -10.36 -7.58 -5.87
N PRO A 199 -10.00 -6.28 -5.86
CA PRO A 199 -10.85 -5.21 -6.37
C PRO A 199 -11.38 -5.42 -7.78
N ILE A 200 -10.58 -6.01 -8.67
CA ILE A 200 -11.01 -6.34 -10.03
C ILE A 200 -12.20 -7.30 -10.05
N ALA A 201 -12.20 -8.32 -9.21
CA ALA A 201 -13.28 -9.28 -9.12
C ALA A 201 -14.53 -8.65 -8.48
N LEU A 202 -14.36 -7.65 -7.64
CA LEU A 202 -15.42 -6.96 -6.93
C LEU A 202 -15.98 -5.74 -7.70
N GLY A 203 -15.47 -5.47 -8.91
CA GLY A 203 -16.06 -4.49 -9.82
C GLY A 203 -15.29 -3.19 -9.99
N ALA A 204 -14.05 -3.08 -9.51
CA ALA A 204 -13.17 -1.97 -9.84
C ALA A 204 -12.83 -1.96 -11.35
N ASP A 205 -12.76 -0.78 -11.95
CA ASP A 205 -12.41 -0.61 -13.36
C ASP A 205 -10.90 -0.79 -13.62
N MET A 206 -10.08 -0.31 -12.67
CA MET A 206 -8.63 -0.49 -12.62
C MET A 206 -8.16 -0.64 -11.18
N CYS A 207 -7.08 -1.38 -10.99
CA CYS A 207 -6.34 -1.35 -9.72
C CYS A 207 -4.85 -1.57 -9.95
N CYS A 208 -4.04 -1.25 -8.94
CA CYS A 208 -2.63 -1.57 -8.94
C CYS A 208 -2.24 -2.41 -7.73
N ASP A 209 -1.35 -3.37 -7.96
CA ASP A 209 -0.80 -4.25 -6.95
C ASP A 209 0.70 -4.01 -6.81
N SER A 210 1.21 -3.86 -5.58
CA SER A 210 2.63 -4.03 -5.32
C SER A 210 2.93 -5.52 -5.14
N ALA A 211 3.30 -6.19 -6.24
CA ALA A 211 3.57 -7.63 -6.22
C ALA A 211 4.59 -8.01 -5.12
N HIS A 212 5.65 -7.20 -4.97
CA HIS A 212 6.72 -7.44 -3.99
C HIS A 212 6.26 -7.43 -2.51
N LYS A 213 5.08 -6.90 -2.20
CA LYS A 213 4.56 -6.89 -0.83
C LYS A 213 3.96 -8.24 -0.44
N MET A 214 3.25 -8.89 -1.36
CA MET A 214 2.46 -10.09 -1.07
C MET A 214 2.81 -11.31 -1.93
N LEU A 215 3.53 -11.13 -3.03
CA LEU A 215 4.03 -12.20 -3.90
C LEU A 215 5.56 -12.26 -3.83
N PRO A 216 6.20 -13.40 -4.18
CA PRO A 216 7.65 -13.57 -4.12
C PRO A 216 8.37 -12.85 -5.27
N ALA A 217 8.13 -11.56 -5.40
CA ALA A 217 8.73 -10.69 -6.39
C ALA A 217 9.82 -9.78 -5.78
N LEU A 218 10.73 -9.28 -6.60
CA LEU A 218 11.74 -8.32 -6.18
C LEU A 218 11.10 -6.96 -5.85
N THR A 219 11.71 -6.24 -4.91
CA THR A 219 11.26 -4.89 -4.54
C THR A 219 11.19 -3.99 -5.77
N GLY A 220 10.10 -3.26 -5.92
CA GLY A 220 9.79 -2.46 -7.10
C GLY A 220 8.89 -3.17 -8.11
N ALA A 221 8.68 -4.48 -7.99
CA ALA A 221 7.73 -5.21 -8.82
C ALA A 221 6.29 -4.84 -8.49
N ALA A 222 5.53 -4.41 -9.49
CA ALA A 222 4.12 -4.08 -9.36
C ALA A 222 3.35 -4.39 -10.65
N MET A 223 2.03 -4.35 -10.55
CA MET A 223 1.12 -4.64 -11.65
C MET A 223 0.02 -3.59 -11.72
N LEU A 224 -0.37 -3.24 -12.93
CA LEU A 224 -1.55 -2.43 -13.20
C LEU A 224 -2.57 -3.26 -13.96
N HIS A 225 -3.77 -3.38 -13.41
CA HIS A 225 -4.85 -4.20 -13.92
C HIS A 225 -5.99 -3.34 -14.44
N THR A 226 -6.67 -3.82 -15.49
CA THR A 226 -7.96 -3.26 -15.94
C THR A 226 -8.89 -4.33 -16.47
N VAL A 227 -10.20 -4.17 -16.21
CA VAL A 227 -11.26 -4.95 -16.86
C VAL A 227 -11.83 -4.24 -18.08
N ARG A 228 -11.48 -2.97 -18.27
CA ARG A 228 -11.98 -2.14 -19.35
C ARG A 228 -11.14 -2.27 -20.60
N LYS A 229 -11.73 -2.81 -21.67
CA LYS A 229 -11.04 -2.97 -22.96
C LYS A 229 -10.59 -1.63 -23.55
N GLU A 230 -11.36 -0.57 -23.33
CA GLU A 230 -11.03 0.80 -23.78
C GLU A 230 -9.76 1.35 -23.13
N TYR A 231 -9.38 0.88 -21.93
CA TYR A 231 -8.14 1.30 -21.25
C TYR A 231 -6.90 0.53 -21.66
N VAL A 232 -7.06 -0.67 -22.24
CA VAL A 232 -5.91 -1.53 -22.62
C VAL A 232 -4.87 -0.76 -23.46
N PRO A 233 -5.22 -0.04 -24.55
CA PRO A 233 -4.26 0.70 -25.34
C PRO A 233 -3.69 1.94 -24.64
N MET A 234 -4.21 2.31 -23.47
CA MET A 234 -3.81 3.51 -22.74
C MET A 234 -2.80 3.21 -21.62
N LEU A 235 -2.75 1.95 -21.12
CA LEU A 235 -1.97 1.60 -19.92
C LEU A 235 -0.47 1.89 -20.11
N LYS A 236 0.15 1.26 -21.08
CA LYS A 236 1.61 1.41 -21.34
C LYS A 236 2.00 2.83 -21.73
N PRO A 237 1.30 3.52 -22.64
CA PRO A 237 1.58 4.94 -22.90
C PRO A 237 1.47 5.83 -21.67
N ALA A 238 0.49 5.58 -20.77
CA ALA A 238 0.37 6.34 -19.52
C ALA A 238 1.52 6.05 -18.56
N MET A 239 1.97 4.80 -18.45
CA MET A 239 3.13 4.43 -17.64
C MET A 239 4.43 5.00 -18.20
N GLY A 240 4.60 5.01 -19.53
CA GLY A 240 5.78 5.57 -20.21
C GLY A 240 5.97 7.07 -19.98
N LEU A 241 4.94 7.81 -19.57
CA LEU A 241 5.07 9.24 -19.19
C LEU A 241 5.95 9.45 -17.95
N PHE A 242 6.04 8.45 -17.07
CA PHE A 242 6.67 8.55 -15.76
C PHE A 242 7.78 7.51 -15.57
N GLY A 243 7.74 6.42 -16.33
CA GLY A 243 8.64 5.28 -16.20
C GLY A 243 9.98 5.53 -16.89
N SER A 244 11.02 4.82 -16.41
CA SER A 244 12.32 4.77 -17.10
C SER A 244 12.21 3.95 -18.37
N THR A 245 12.91 4.38 -19.43
CA THR A 245 13.09 3.60 -20.66
C THR A 245 14.03 2.41 -20.49
N SER A 246 14.72 2.30 -19.34
CA SER A 246 15.62 1.18 -19.00
C SER A 246 15.13 0.49 -17.73
N PRO A 247 14.03 -0.28 -17.80
CA PRO A 247 13.48 -1.01 -16.66
C PRO A 247 14.37 -2.21 -16.31
N SER A 248 14.43 -2.58 -15.02
CA SER A 248 15.19 -3.75 -14.58
C SER A 248 14.55 -5.06 -15.05
N TYR A 249 15.29 -5.83 -15.85
CA TYR A 249 14.86 -7.17 -16.29
C TYR A 249 14.79 -8.16 -15.14
N LEU A 250 15.58 -8.01 -14.09
CA LEU A 250 15.48 -8.84 -12.88
C LEU A 250 14.11 -8.67 -12.20
N ILE A 251 13.61 -7.43 -12.12
CA ILE A 251 12.28 -7.16 -11.56
C ILE A 251 11.19 -7.78 -12.45
N MET A 252 11.27 -7.63 -13.78
CA MET A 252 10.31 -8.21 -14.71
C MET A 252 10.34 -9.74 -14.69
N ALA A 253 11.53 -10.35 -14.65
CA ALA A 253 11.68 -11.79 -14.52
C ALA A 253 11.09 -12.31 -13.20
N SER A 254 11.20 -11.55 -12.11
CA SER A 254 10.54 -11.92 -10.86
C SER A 254 9.01 -11.90 -10.96
N LEU A 255 8.43 -10.97 -11.74
CA LEU A 255 7.00 -10.95 -12.04
C LEU A 255 6.58 -12.12 -12.94
N ASP A 256 7.40 -12.45 -13.95
CA ASP A 256 7.16 -13.62 -14.80
C ASP A 256 7.17 -14.92 -13.99
N TYR A 257 8.09 -15.05 -13.04
CA TYR A 257 8.09 -16.19 -12.13
C TYR A 257 6.84 -16.24 -11.23
N CYS A 258 6.29 -15.09 -10.86
CA CYS A 258 5.03 -15.04 -10.11
C CYS A 258 3.87 -15.71 -10.89
N ASN A 259 3.86 -15.68 -12.24
CA ASN A 259 2.88 -16.42 -13.02
C ASN A 259 2.92 -17.92 -12.69
N LYS A 260 4.12 -18.49 -12.63
CA LYS A 260 4.32 -19.90 -12.28
C LYS A 260 3.90 -20.17 -10.83
N TYR A 261 4.40 -19.38 -9.89
CA TYR A 261 4.07 -19.50 -8.47
C TYR A 261 2.54 -19.45 -8.23
N ILE A 262 1.87 -18.48 -8.84
CA ILE A 262 0.42 -18.31 -8.73
C ILE A 262 -0.32 -19.54 -9.28
N SER A 263 0.09 -20.01 -10.46
CA SER A 263 -0.61 -21.14 -11.11
C SER A 263 -0.41 -22.47 -10.39
N GLU A 264 0.70 -22.65 -9.67
CA GLU A 264 1.07 -23.94 -9.10
C GLU A 264 0.82 -24.06 -7.59
N ARG A 265 0.95 -22.95 -6.82
CA ARG A 265 1.11 -23.07 -5.37
C ARG A 265 0.33 -22.10 -4.52
N ILE A 266 0.04 -20.89 -4.98
CA ILE A 266 -0.42 -19.80 -4.12
C ILE A 266 -1.63 -20.15 -3.25
N ARG A 267 -2.58 -20.93 -3.77
CA ARG A 267 -3.81 -21.30 -3.03
C ARG A 267 -3.51 -22.24 -1.85
N GLU A 268 -2.60 -23.18 -2.03
CA GLU A 268 -2.15 -24.09 -0.97
C GLU A 268 -1.38 -23.33 0.10
N ASP A 269 -0.46 -22.44 -0.32
CA ASP A 269 0.36 -21.64 0.57
C ASP A 269 -0.52 -20.63 1.37
N ILE A 270 -1.54 -20.04 0.74
CA ILE A 270 -2.53 -19.19 1.43
C ILE A 270 -3.31 -20.01 2.46
N ALA A 271 -3.83 -21.16 2.11
CA ALA A 271 -4.59 -21.99 3.04
C ALA A 271 -3.77 -22.39 4.26
N ALA A 272 -2.51 -22.81 4.05
CA ALA A 272 -1.58 -23.14 5.13
C ALA A 272 -1.25 -21.90 5.99
N GLY A 273 -1.04 -20.74 5.37
CA GLY A 273 -0.78 -19.48 6.08
C GLY A 273 -1.95 -19.06 6.97
N ILE A 274 -3.18 -19.11 6.45
CA ILE A 274 -4.41 -18.78 7.21
C ILE A 274 -4.55 -19.69 8.43
N GLU A 275 -4.31 -20.98 8.29
CA GLU A 275 -4.35 -21.93 9.40
C GLU A 275 -3.34 -21.53 10.49
N GLN A 276 -2.09 -21.26 10.12
CA GLN A 276 -1.05 -20.88 11.08
C GLN A 276 -1.35 -19.55 11.78
N ILE A 277 -1.88 -18.57 11.04
CA ILE A 277 -2.29 -17.27 11.60
C ILE A 277 -3.44 -17.44 12.59
N SER A 278 -4.40 -18.30 12.26
CA SER A 278 -5.52 -18.63 13.17
C SER A 278 -5.03 -19.26 14.48
N LEU A 279 -4.09 -20.22 14.41
CA LEU A 279 -3.46 -20.81 15.57
C LEU A 279 -2.70 -19.77 16.42
N LEU A 280 -1.95 -18.88 15.77
CA LEU A 280 -1.24 -17.80 16.46
C LEU A 280 -2.23 -16.85 17.18
N ARG A 281 -3.26 -16.36 16.49
CA ARG A 281 -4.29 -15.48 17.08
C ARG A 281 -4.99 -16.18 18.26
N SER A 282 -5.34 -17.45 18.13
CA SER A 282 -5.94 -18.24 19.22
C SER A 282 -5.01 -18.37 20.42
N ARG A 283 -3.72 -18.65 20.22
CA ARG A 283 -2.72 -18.73 21.28
C ARG A 283 -2.61 -17.45 22.12
N PHE A 284 -2.73 -16.30 21.48
CA PHE A 284 -2.57 -15.00 22.14
C PHE A 284 -3.86 -14.27 22.46
N SER A 285 -5.05 -14.82 22.16
CA SER A 285 -6.36 -14.17 22.31
C SER A 285 -6.67 -13.65 23.71
N GLY A 286 -6.07 -14.25 24.77
CA GLY A 286 -6.20 -13.77 26.15
C GLY A 286 -5.23 -12.65 26.55
N ARG A 287 -4.31 -12.28 25.67
CA ARG A 287 -3.24 -11.30 25.97
C ARG A 287 -3.12 -10.18 24.95
N LEU A 288 -3.43 -10.47 23.69
CA LEU A 288 -3.33 -9.52 22.59
C LEU A 288 -4.67 -9.42 21.85
N LEU A 289 -5.02 -8.20 21.47
CA LEU A 289 -6.13 -7.90 20.61
C LEU A 289 -5.62 -7.67 19.18
N PHE A 290 -6.28 -8.29 18.21
CA PHE A 290 -5.91 -8.20 16.81
C PHE A 290 -6.98 -7.45 16.01
N THR A 291 -6.58 -6.74 14.97
CA THR A 291 -7.50 -6.14 14.00
C THR A 291 -8.04 -7.22 13.07
N ASP A 292 -9.31 -7.11 12.66
CA ASP A 292 -9.90 -7.93 11.62
C ASP A 292 -9.55 -7.39 10.23
N GLY A 293 -9.58 -8.26 9.22
CA GLY A 293 -9.26 -7.93 7.84
C GLY A 293 -8.49 -9.03 7.13
N ASP A 294 -7.60 -8.67 6.22
CA ASP A 294 -6.68 -9.61 5.59
C ASP A 294 -5.84 -10.35 6.63
N PRO A 295 -5.92 -11.68 6.72
CA PRO A 295 -5.23 -12.42 7.76
C PRO A 295 -3.70 -12.25 7.73
N PHE A 296 -3.10 -12.01 6.56
CA PHE A 296 -1.64 -11.83 6.43
C PHE A 296 -1.15 -10.50 7.02
N HIS A 297 -2.05 -9.55 7.28
CA HIS A 297 -1.79 -8.38 8.12
C HIS A 297 -2.09 -8.74 9.58
N ILE A 298 -1.08 -9.19 10.32
CA ILE A 298 -1.22 -9.46 11.76
C ILE A 298 -1.04 -8.12 12.50
N THR A 299 -2.11 -7.37 12.59
CA THR A 299 -2.11 -6.06 13.27
C THR A 299 -2.55 -6.22 14.71
N VAL A 300 -1.63 -5.95 15.65
CA VAL A 300 -1.88 -5.97 17.09
C VAL A 300 -2.33 -4.59 17.55
N ARG A 301 -3.49 -4.50 18.21
CA ARG A 301 -3.94 -3.31 18.93
C ARG A 301 -3.22 -3.24 20.28
N ALA A 302 -1.98 -2.74 20.23
CA ALA A 302 -1.01 -2.90 21.30
C ALA A 302 -1.43 -2.13 22.58
N SER A 303 -1.82 -0.85 22.48
CA SER A 303 -2.25 -0.05 23.63
C SER A 303 -3.49 -0.65 24.32
N GLU A 304 -4.45 -1.12 23.54
CA GLU A 304 -5.65 -1.80 24.05
C GLU A 304 -5.31 -3.19 24.65
N SER A 305 -4.22 -3.81 24.18
CA SER A 305 -3.69 -5.05 24.76
C SER A 305 -2.86 -4.80 26.02
N GLY A 306 -2.61 -3.54 26.39
CA GLY A 306 -1.92 -3.18 27.62
C GLY A 306 -0.43 -2.96 27.51
N ILE A 307 0.11 -2.80 26.29
CA ILE A 307 1.52 -2.51 26.02
C ILE A 307 1.61 -1.47 24.91
N SER A 308 2.52 -0.49 25.01
CA SER A 308 2.77 0.42 23.88
C SER A 308 3.30 -0.36 22.67
N GLY A 309 2.79 -0.04 21.46
CA GLY A 309 3.25 -0.69 20.23
C GLY A 309 4.74 -0.48 19.98
N ILE A 310 5.29 0.71 20.28
CA ILE A 310 6.73 0.98 20.21
C ILE A 310 7.52 0.01 21.11
N ARG A 311 7.02 -0.22 22.36
CA ARG A 311 7.66 -1.15 23.30
C ARG A 311 7.56 -2.59 22.81
N LEU A 312 6.39 -3.01 22.32
CA LEU A 312 6.20 -4.37 21.79
C LEU A 312 7.10 -4.62 20.59
N ALA A 313 7.20 -3.66 19.66
CA ALA A 313 8.09 -3.75 18.49
C ALA A 313 9.57 -3.84 18.92
N GLY A 314 10.00 -3.07 19.94
CA GLY A 314 11.33 -3.17 20.51
C GLY A 314 11.63 -4.56 21.07
N LEU A 315 10.71 -5.10 21.87
CA LEU A 315 10.82 -6.45 22.43
C LEU A 315 10.84 -7.54 21.34
N LEU A 316 10.02 -7.40 20.30
CA LEU A 316 10.02 -8.31 19.15
C LEU A 316 11.38 -8.29 18.43
N ARG A 317 11.94 -7.10 18.21
CA ARG A 317 13.26 -6.93 17.58
C ARG A 317 14.37 -7.58 18.42
N GLU A 318 14.35 -7.41 19.74
CA GLU A 318 15.27 -8.08 20.67
C GLU A 318 15.13 -9.62 20.62
N ASN A 319 13.93 -10.13 20.34
CA ASN A 319 13.64 -11.54 20.16
C ASN A 319 13.71 -12.02 18.70
N GLY A 320 14.34 -11.25 17.81
CA GLY A 320 14.67 -11.64 16.46
C GLY A 320 13.52 -11.55 15.46
N CYS A 321 12.52 -10.66 15.69
CA CYS A 321 11.47 -10.33 14.74
C CYS A 321 11.48 -8.84 14.41
N GLU A 322 11.50 -8.47 13.14
CA GLU A 322 11.36 -7.10 12.67
C GLU A 322 9.93 -6.86 12.18
N CYS A 323 9.30 -5.79 12.69
CA CYS A 323 7.94 -5.41 12.32
C CYS A 323 7.91 -4.61 11.01
N GLU A 324 6.77 -4.59 10.35
CA GLU A 324 6.52 -3.69 9.22
C GLU A 324 6.33 -2.25 9.70
N TYR A 325 5.55 -2.06 10.77
CA TYR A 325 5.22 -0.76 11.34
C TYR A 325 4.94 -0.86 12.84
N SER A 326 5.22 0.21 13.55
CA SER A 326 4.76 0.39 14.93
C SER A 326 4.62 1.87 15.28
N ASP A 327 3.60 2.18 16.07
CA ASP A 327 3.40 3.44 16.78
C ASP A 327 3.04 3.18 18.26
N SER A 328 2.52 4.18 18.97
CA SER A 328 2.09 4.00 20.37
C SER A 328 0.98 2.97 20.52
N ASP A 329 0.12 2.83 19.51
CA ASP A 329 -1.14 2.10 19.59
C ASP A 329 -1.13 0.76 18.88
N LEU A 330 -0.37 0.65 17.79
CA LEU A 330 -0.39 -0.49 16.88
C LEU A 330 1.00 -1.10 16.65
N VAL A 331 1.02 -2.40 16.35
CA VAL A 331 2.14 -3.10 15.68
C VAL A 331 1.59 -3.86 14.50
N VAL A 332 2.16 -3.64 13.33
CA VAL A 332 1.82 -4.37 12.10
C VAL A 332 2.93 -5.35 11.77
N LEU A 333 2.58 -6.63 11.71
CA LEU A 333 3.42 -7.71 11.25
C LEU A 333 2.85 -8.17 9.90
N LEU A 334 3.62 -7.96 8.83
CA LEU A 334 3.18 -8.33 7.49
C LEU A 334 3.78 -9.69 7.13
N MET A 335 2.93 -10.71 7.11
CA MET A 335 3.27 -12.03 6.61
C MET A 335 2.94 -12.12 5.11
N SER A 336 3.25 -13.23 4.48
CA SER A 336 2.93 -13.47 3.07
C SER A 336 2.72 -14.97 2.82
N PRO A 337 2.10 -15.38 1.71
CA PRO A 337 1.86 -16.80 1.41
C PRO A 337 3.12 -17.67 1.40
N VAL A 338 4.31 -17.10 1.14
CA VAL A 338 5.56 -17.86 1.13
C VAL A 338 6.14 -18.18 2.52
N ASN A 339 5.55 -17.64 3.60
CA ASN A 339 5.99 -17.98 4.96
C ASN A 339 5.66 -19.45 5.26
N THR A 340 6.60 -20.11 5.94
CA THR A 340 6.50 -21.54 6.31
C THR A 340 5.97 -21.69 7.74
N VAL A 341 5.53 -22.89 8.09
CA VAL A 341 5.15 -23.25 9.49
C VAL A 341 6.27 -22.90 10.47
N ALA A 342 7.55 -23.07 10.09
CA ALA A 342 8.69 -22.71 10.93
C ALA A 342 8.76 -21.19 11.18
N ASP A 343 8.42 -20.35 10.20
CA ASP A 343 8.37 -18.89 10.36
C ASP A 343 7.28 -18.48 11.36
N TYR A 344 6.08 -19.08 11.27
CA TYR A 344 4.98 -18.81 12.20
C TYR A 344 5.27 -19.31 13.62
N THR A 345 5.91 -20.49 13.74
CA THR A 345 6.39 -20.99 15.04
C THR A 345 7.37 -20.02 15.68
N ARG A 346 8.33 -19.54 14.89
CA ARG A 346 9.33 -18.58 15.35
C ARG A 346 8.70 -17.24 15.76
N LEU A 347 7.72 -16.73 14.99
CA LEU A 347 6.96 -15.53 15.36
C LEU A 347 6.22 -15.73 16.68
N SER A 348 5.55 -16.88 16.83
CA SER A 348 4.82 -17.24 18.05
C SER A 348 5.75 -17.31 19.28
N ASP A 349 6.93 -17.90 19.14
CA ASP A 349 7.92 -18.00 20.22
C ASP A 349 8.53 -16.64 20.56
N SER A 350 8.73 -15.77 19.57
CA SER A 350 9.22 -14.40 19.77
C SER A 350 8.18 -13.55 20.50
N LEU A 351 6.89 -13.66 20.16
CA LEU A 351 5.80 -13.00 20.89
C LEU A 351 5.73 -13.51 22.33
N GLU A 352 5.85 -14.83 22.58
CA GLU A 352 5.82 -15.41 23.91
C GLU A 352 6.98 -14.89 24.78
N LYS A 353 8.20 -14.84 24.22
CA LYS A 353 9.37 -14.27 24.91
C LYS A 353 9.21 -12.79 25.19
N SER A 354 8.70 -12.04 24.22
CA SER A 354 8.48 -10.58 24.32
C SER A 354 7.46 -10.20 25.38
N LEU A 355 6.47 -11.07 25.65
CA LEU A 355 5.43 -10.82 26.64
C LEU A 355 5.74 -11.46 28.00
N ARG A 356 6.86 -12.18 28.13
CA ARG A 356 7.22 -12.84 29.39
C ARG A 356 7.59 -11.82 30.47
N GLY A 357 6.86 -11.84 31.60
CA GLY A 357 7.08 -10.92 32.71
C GLY A 357 6.66 -9.49 32.45
N VAL A 358 6.00 -9.22 31.33
CA VAL A 358 5.40 -7.93 31.03
C VAL A 358 4.02 -7.86 31.65
N GLU A 359 3.81 -6.88 32.52
CA GLU A 359 2.48 -6.54 33.01
C GLU A 359 1.70 -5.79 31.91
N LEU A 360 0.58 -6.37 31.49
CA LEU A 360 -0.31 -5.78 30.50
C LEU A 360 -1.37 -4.95 31.19
N ILE A 361 -1.37 -3.65 30.95
CA ILE A 361 -2.34 -2.69 31.50
C ILE A 361 -3.13 -2.09 30.33
N PRO A 362 -4.28 -2.68 29.97
CA PRO A 362 -5.10 -2.20 28.85
C PRO A 362 -5.48 -0.74 28.98
N ARG A 363 -5.42 -0.03 27.86
CA ARG A 363 -5.88 1.37 27.76
C ARG A 363 -6.92 1.44 26.66
N GLU A 364 -7.98 2.19 26.88
CA GLU A 364 -8.90 2.49 25.80
C GLU A 364 -8.15 3.25 24.68
N ALA A 365 -8.44 2.88 23.44
CA ALA A 365 -7.89 3.61 22.30
C ALA A 365 -8.42 5.04 22.33
N GLU A 366 -7.52 6.01 22.18
CA GLU A 366 -7.96 7.40 22.01
C GLU A 366 -8.71 7.53 20.68
N PRO A 367 -9.90 8.15 20.68
CA PRO A 367 -10.62 8.42 19.45
C PRO A 367 -9.72 9.18 18.46
N PHE A 368 -9.78 8.79 17.22
CA PHE A 368 -9.09 9.50 16.14
C PHE A 368 -10.14 10.21 15.29
N SER A 369 -9.96 11.51 15.10
CA SER A 369 -10.72 12.30 14.13
C SER A 369 -9.78 13.19 13.36
N LEU A 370 -10.11 13.44 12.13
CA LEU A 370 -9.46 14.41 11.27
C LEU A 370 -10.55 15.09 10.45
N SER A 371 -10.79 16.35 10.70
CA SER A 371 -11.69 17.17 9.90
C SER A 371 -10.99 17.58 8.60
N LEU A 372 -11.76 17.74 7.51
CA LEU A 372 -11.20 18.21 6.25
C LEU A 372 -10.69 19.65 6.42
N PRO A 373 -9.37 19.90 6.30
CA PRO A 373 -8.83 21.25 6.41
C PRO A 373 -9.28 22.14 5.24
N GLU A 374 -9.23 23.47 5.47
CA GLU A 374 -9.43 24.46 4.42
C GLU A 374 -8.35 24.33 3.33
N CYS A 375 -8.73 24.33 2.07
CA CYS A 375 -7.82 24.31 0.93
C CYS A 375 -7.57 25.74 0.45
N ALA A 376 -6.36 26.27 0.67
CA ALA A 376 -5.97 27.64 0.30
C ALA A 376 -5.38 27.71 -1.12
N MET A 377 -4.78 26.63 -1.62
CA MET A 377 -4.22 26.54 -2.97
C MET A 377 -4.26 25.09 -3.49
N SER A 378 -4.02 24.90 -4.79
CA SER A 378 -3.97 23.54 -5.35
C SER A 378 -2.77 22.75 -4.83
N VAL A 379 -2.87 21.42 -4.88
CA VAL A 379 -1.75 20.52 -4.52
C VAL A 379 -0.49 20.87 -5.32
N ARG A 380 -0.65 21.15 -6.63
CA ARG A 380 0.44 21.52 -7.52
C ARG A 380 1.11 22.83 -7.10
N GLU A 381 0.32 23.87 -6.90
CA GLU A 381 0.85 25.19 -6.48
C GLU A 381 1.65 25.07 -5.19
N ALA A 382 1.14 24.37 -4.18
CA ALA A 382 1.82 24.20 -2.90
C ALA A 382 3.11 23.38 -3.00
N VAL A 383 3.11 22.29 -3.77
CA VAL A 383 4.30 21.43 -3.96
C VAL A 383 5.43 22.19 -4.66
N PHE A 384 5.12 23.03 -5.65
CA PHE A 384 6.12 23.74 -6.44
C PHE A 384 6.38 25.17 -5.98
N ALA A 385 5.67 25.67 -4.96
CA ALA A 385 5.99 26.94 -4.31
C ALA A 385 7.32 26.84 -3.55
N PRO A 386 7.98 27.97 -3.25
CA PRO A 386 9.04 27.98 -2.25
C PRO A 386 8.53 27.48 -0.91
N ASN A 387 9.17 26.47 -0.35
CA ASN A 387 8.80 25.86 0.92
C ASN A 387 9.88 26.15 1.98
N GLU A 388 9.49 26.06 3.24
CA GLU A 388 10.38 26.05 4.39
C GLU A 388 9.93 25.01 5.42
N THR A 389 10.88 24.44 6.14
CA THR A 389 10.60 23.53 7.26
C THR A 389 10.49 24.33 8.54
N ILE A 390 9.40 24.14 9.27
CA ILE A 390 9.16 24.80 10.56
C ILE A 390 8.76 23.80 11.63
N SER A 391 8.88 24.21 12.89
CA SER A 391 8.34 23.42 14.00
C SER A 391 6.83 23.24 13.87
N VAL A 392 6.34 22.05 14.20
CA VAL A 392 4.90 21.75 14.25
C VAL A 392 4.14 22.73 15.17
N ASP A 393 4.78 23.23 16.23
CA ASP A 393 4.16 24.18 17.15
C ASP A 393 3.85 25.54 16.48
N GLU A 394 4.59 25.92 15.45
CA GLU A 394 4.46 27.16 14.69
C GLU A 394 3.58 27.00 13.43
N ALA A 395 3.14 25.76 13.14
CA ALA A 395 2.51 25.43 11.86
C ALA A 395 1.03 25.83 11.75
N VAL A 396 0.34 26.12 12.86
CA VAL A 396 -1.09 26.48 12.81
C VAL A 396 -1.35 27.69 11.95
N GLY A 397 -2.27 27.57 10.99
CA GLY A 397 -2.62 28.64 10.05
C GLY A 397 -1.67 28.77 8.87
N ARG A 398 -0.56 28.02 8.83
CA ARG A 398 0.33 27.96 7.67
C ARG A 398 -0.24 27.00 6.62
N ILE A 399 0.11 27.23 5.37
CA ILE A 399 -0.28 26.36 4.26
C ILE A 399 0.72 25.21 4.14
N CYS A 400 0.23 23.96 4.17
CA CYS A 400 1.05 22.79 3.98
C CYS A 400 1.73 22.81 2.60
N GLY A 401 3.05 22.70 2.57
CA GLY A 401 3.87 22.68 1.37
C GLY A 401 4.01 21.29 0.76
N ALA A 402 5.20 20.94 0.32
CA ALA A 402 5.50 19.59 -0.13
C ALA A 402 5.36 18.61 1.04
N VAL A 403 4.52 17.57 0.86
CA VAL A 403 4.26 16.62 1.94
C VAL A 403 5.43 15.66 2.11
N GLU A 404 6.11 15.78 3.24
CA GLU A 404 7.12 14.85 3.72
C GLU A 404 6.53 14.05 4.89
N VAL A 405 6.13 12.81 4.64
CA VAL A 405 5.62 11.91 5.67
C VAL A 405 6.52 10.70 5.78
N PRO A 406 6.73 10.17 6.99
CA PRO A 406 7.43 8.91 7.16
C PRO A 406 6.82 7.81 6.29
N CYS A 407 7.65 7.00 5.68
CA CYS A 407 7.22 5.84 4.93
C CYS A 407 7.90 4.61 5.53
N PRO A 408 7.17 3.64 6.01
CA PRO A 408 5.72 3.54 6.15
C PRO A 408 5.12 4.50 7.21
N PRO A 409 3.80 4.84 7.18
CA PRO A 409 2.79 4.38 6.22
C PRO A 409 2.56 5.32 5.02
N ALA A 410 3.26 6.46 4.94
CA ALA A 410 3.14 7.47 3.89
C ALA A 410 1.71 8.02 3.66
N ILE A 411 0.90 8.11 4.73
CA ILE A 411 -0.44 8.71 4.74
C ILE A 411 -0.34 10.13 5.31
N PRO A 412 -0.70 11.17 4.54
CA PRO A 412 -0.56 12.56 4.98
C PRO A 412 -1.62 12.99 5.98
N ILE A 413 -1.22 13.65 7.07
CA ILE A 413 -2.10 14.31 8.03
C ILE A 413 -2.64 15.61 7.43
N ALA A 414 -1.78 16.47 6.92
CA ALA A 414 -2.15 17.62 6.09
C ALA A 414 -1.68 17.38 4.66
N VAL A 415 -2.47 17.79 3.68
CA VAL A 415 -2.17 17.69 2.25
C VAL A 415 -1.63 19.02 1.75
N SER A 416 -0.73 18.98 0.77
CA SER A 416 -0.20 20.18 0.12
C SER A 416 -1.32 21.13 -0.32
N GLY A 417 -1.25 22.38 0.09
CA GLY A 417 -2.26 23.41 -0.18
C GLY A 417 -3.34 23.57 0.88
N GLU A 418 -3.43 22.65 1.85
CA GLU A 418 -4.34 22.78 3.00
C GLU A 418 -3.76 23.71 4.08
N VAL A 419 -4.63 24.44 4.77
CA VAL A 419 -4.27 25.22 5.97
C VAL A 419 -4.13 24.26 7.14
N ILE A 420 -2.95 24.22 7.76
CA ILE A 420 -2.67 23.34 8.90
C ILE A 420 -3.49 23.81 10.10
N SER A 421 -4.43 22.99 10.53
CA SER A 421 -5.29 23.25 11.69
C SER A 421 -4.61 22.87 13.01
N ARG A 422 -5.18 23.30 14.13
CA ARG A 422 -4.76 22.84 15.46
C ARG A 422 -4.94 21.33 15.63
N GLU A 423 -5.96 20.74 15.00
CA GLU A 423 -6.19 19.29 14.97
C GLU A 423 -5.03 18.57 14.26
N CYS A 424 -4.60 19.07 13.09
CA CYS A 424 -3.44 18.52 12.37
C CYS A 424 -2.18 18.54 13.26
N VAL A 425 -1.92 19.66 13.96
CA VAL A 425 -0.77 19.77 14.88
C VAL A 425 -0.82 18.74 16.01
N ASN A 426 -1.99 18.51 16.60
CA ASN A 426 -2.14 17.49 17.63
C ASN A 426 -1.87 16.08 17.09
N ILE A 427 -2.32 15.79 15.87
CA ILE A 427 -2.08 14.51 15.19
C ILE A 427 -0.59 14.36 14.84
N PHE A 428 0.07 15.40 14.33
CA PHE A 428 1.52 15.38 14.09
C PHE A 428 2.28 14.96 15.35
N LYS A 429 1.97 15.59 16.49
CA LYS A 429 2.59 15.27 17.77
C LYS A 429 2.31 13.82 18.23
N ARG A 430 1.07 13.32 18.04
CA ARG A 430 0.70 11.94 18.33
C ARG A 430 1.56 10.93 17.58
N TYR A 431 1.92 11.24 16.33
CA TYR A 431 2.78 10.40 15.48
C TYR A 431 4.28 10.78 15.56
N GLY A 432 4.68 11.61 16.52
CA GLY A 432 6.08 11.95 16.76
C GLY A 432 6.71 12.85 15.67
N ILE A 433 5.88 13.53 14.88
CA ILE A 433 6.33 14.48 13.86
C ILE A 433 6.56 15.82 14.54
N SER A 434 7.81 16.32 14.51
CA SER A 434 8.22 17.57 15.15
C SER A 434 8.35 18.75 14.18
N GLU A 435 8.50 18.48 12.88
CA GLU A 435 8.71 19.47 11.84
C GLU A 435 7.83 19.19 10.63
N VAL A 436 7.40 20.23 9.93
CA VAL A 436 6.58 20.14 8.72
C VAL A 436 7.02 21.17 7.69
N ASN A 437 6.83 20.83 6.40
CA ASN A 437 7.05 21.76 5.31
C ASN A 437 5.81 22.61 5.09
N VAL A 438 6.03 23.91 4.97
CA VAL A 438 4.99 24.91 4.70
C VAL A 438 5.40 25.82 3.54
N VAL A 439 4.41 26.34 2.85
CA VAL A 439 4.62 27.38 1.82
C VAL A 439 5.13 28.66 2.51
N LYS A 440 6.18 29.29 1.92
CA LYS A 440 6.75 30.53 2.42
C LYS A 440 5.81 31.70 2.32
#